data_00f42c7caaec96253753bed00477685a
#
_entry.id   00f42c7caaec96253753bed00477685a
#
_cell.length_a   1.000
_cell.length_b   1.000
_cell.length_c   1.000
_cell.angle_alpha   90.00
_cell.angle_beta   90.00
_cell.angle_gamma   90.00
#
_symmetry.space_group_name_H-M   'P 1'
#
loop_
_entity.id
_entity.type
_entity.pdbx_description
1 polymer ?
#
loop_
_entity_poly.entity_id
_entity_poly.type
_entity_poly.pdbx_seq_one_letter_code
_entity_poly.pdbx_strand_id
1 'polypeptide(L)' 'MISLTNMKQKDWVKACKKLNLVVDKKKGKGSHYRIINPDTNQVTTLPSHCHKFISIAIYNTFLEWGISEEDLDKALK' A
#
# COMPACT_ATOMS: atom_id res chain seq x y z
N MET A 1 9.40 -12.47 -5.06
CA MET A 1 8.79 -11.12 -5.19
C MET A 1 7.76 -11.12 -6.29
N ILE A 2 6.58 -10.58 -6.00
CA ILE A 2 5.51 -10.48 -6.99
C ILE A 2 5.78 -9.32 -7.95
N SER A 3 5.22 -9.40 -9.17
CA SER A 3 5.34 -8.32 -10.14
C SER A 3 4.50 -7.13 -9.71
N LEU A 4 5.09 -5.94 -9.74
CA LEU A 4 4.41 -4.69 -9.37
C LEU A 4 4.08 -3.83 -10.58
N THR A 5 4.27 -4.36 -11.80
CA THR A 5 4.16 -3.58 -13.02
C THR A 5 2.75 -3.08 -13.32
N ASN A 6 1.74 -3.89 -13.01
CA ASN A 6 0.35 -3.60 -13.35
C ASN A 6 -0.53 -3.30 -12.13
N MET A 7 0.09 -2.87 -11.03
CA MET A 7 -0.67 -2.54 -9.82
C MET A 7 -1.46 -1.25 -10.01
N LYS A 8 -2.69 -1.28 -9.54
CA LYS A 8 -3.57 -0.11 -9.53
C LYS A 8 -3.87 0.28 -8.09
N GLN A 9 -4.36 1.50 -7.90
CA GLN A 9 -4.73 1.97 -6.57
C GLN A 9 -5.67 0.99 -5.84
N LYS A 10 -6.68 0.48 -6.55
CA LYS A 10 -7.62 -0.47 -5.97
C LYS A 10 -6.96 -1.77 -5.51
N ASP A 11 -5.91 -2.19 -6.21
CA ASP A 11 -5.18 -3.41 -5.84
C ASP A 11 -4.44 -3.20 -4.52
N TRP A 12 -3.84 -2.02 -4.35
CA TRP A 12 -3.18 -1.67 -3.10
C TRP A 12 -4.18 -1.52 -1.95
N VAL A 13 -5.38 -0.99 -2.21
CA VAL A 13 -6.43 -0.91 -1.19
C VAL A 13 -6.81 -2.31 -0.71
N LYS A 14 -6.97 -3.26 -1.62
CA LYS A 14 -7.25 -4.66 -1.26
C LYS A 14 -6.14 -5.27 -0.44
N ALA A 15 -4.88 -5.04 -0.85
CA ALA A 15 -3.73 -5.54 -0.12
C ALA A 15 -3.67 -4.97 1.30
N CYS A 16 -3.94 -3.69 1.45
CA CYS A 16 -3.95 -3.03 2.76
C CYS A 16 -5.00 -3.67 3.69
N LYS A 17 -6.18 -3.98 3.16
CA LYS A 17 -7.21 -4.66 3.96
C LYS A 17 -6.73 -6.03 4.43
N LYS A 18 -6.06 -6.78 3.58
CA LYS A 18 -5.50 -8.09 3.96
C LYS A 18 -4.40 -7.98 4.99
N LEU A 19 -3.68 -6.86 5.00
CA LEU A 19 -2.58 -6.60 5.92
C LEU A 19 -3.03 -5.88 7.20
N ASN A 20 -4.33 -5.66 7.37
CA ASN A 20 -4.91 -4.93 8.51
C ASN A 20 -4.42 -3.49 8.60
N LEU A 21 -4.14 -2.88 7.47
CA LEU A 21 -3.81 -1.47 7.37
C LEU A 21 -5.08 -0.65 7.09
N VAL A 22 -5.07 0.59 7.55
CA VAL A 22 -6.20 1.50 7.34
C VAL A 22 -5.97 2.33 6.08
N VAL A 23 -6.97 2.44 5.24
CA VAL A 23 -6.93 3.30 4.06
C VAL A 23 -7.92 4.44 4.27
N ASP A 24 -7.40 5.65 4.38
CA ASP A 24 -8.21 6.85 4.56
C ASP A 24 -8.42 7.50 3.19
N LYS A 25 -9.66 7.51 2.74
CA LYS A 25 -10.04 8.07 1.45
C LYS A 25 -10.50 9.53 1.57
N LYS A 26 -10.72 10.02 2.78
CA LYS A 26 -11.38 11.32 3.01
C LYS A 26 -10.42 12.49 3.12
N LYS A 27 -9.18 12.27 3.54
CA LYS A 27 -8.23 13.35 3.83
C LYS A 27 -7.31 13.68 2.67
N GLY A 28 -7.37 12.93 1.57
CA GLY A 28 -6.56 13.23 0.40
C GLY A 28 -7.29 14.17 -0.54
N LYS A 29 -6.56 15.02 -1.24
CA LYS A 29 -7.12 15.81 -2.32
C LYS A 29 -7.33 14.92 -3.54
N GLY A 30 -8.53 14.98 -4.12
CA GLY A 30 -8.85 14.18 -5.29
C GLY A 30 -8.82 12.70 -4.98
N SER A 31 -8.08 11.94 -5.75
CA SER A 31 -8.01 10.48 -5.66
C SER A 31 -6.81 9.95 -4.90
N HIS A 32 -6.10 10.81 -4.16
CA HIS A 32 -4.99 10.38 -3.32
C HIS A 32 -5.52 9.86 -2.00
N TYR A 33 -5.16 8.64 -1.65
CA TYR A 33 -5.53 8.03 -0.38
C TYR A 33 -4.35 8.02 0.57
N ARG A 34 -4.63 7.79 1.84
CA ARG A 34 -3.60 7.70 2.87
C ARG A 34 -3.66 6.33 3.50
N ILE A 35 -2.51 5.66 3.59
CA ILE A 35 -2.39 4.35 4.23
C ILE A 35 -1.79 4.56 5.61
N ILE A 36 -2.46 4.04 6.63
CA ILE A 36 -2.05 4.20 8.03
C ILE A 36 -1.82 2.82 8.64
N ASN A 37 -0.66 2.67 9.28
CA ASN A 37 -0.40 1.48 10.10
C ASN A 37 -0.94 1.77 11.50
N PRO A 38 -2.03 1.11 11.93
CA PRO A 38 -2.66 1.42 13.22
C PRO A 38 -1.80 1.04 14.42
N ASP A 39 -0.87 0.10 14.26
CA ASP A 39 -0.01 -0.35 15.35
C ASP A 39 1.08 0.66 15.68
N THR A 40 1.60 1.36 14.68
CA THR A 40 2.73 2.26 14.84
C THR A 40 2.40 3.71 14.50
N ASN A 41 1.20 3.98 13.98
CA ASN A 41 0.78 5.29 13.47
C ASN A 41 1.63 5.79 12.29
N GLN A 42 2.34 4.91 11.63
CA GLN A 42 3.07 5.26 10.42
C GLN A 42 2.11 5.49 9.27
N VAL A 43 2.41 6.46 8.44
CA VAL A 43 1.51 6.88 7.35
C VAL A 43 2.30 7.00 6.05
N THR A 44 1.69 6.58 4.95
CA THR A 44 2.21 6.83 3.61
C THR A 44 1.06 7.19 2.68
N THR A 45 1.39 7.79 1.54
CA THR A 45 0.39 8.19 0.56
C THR A 45 0.20 7.11 -0.50
N LEU A 46 -1.05 6.89 -0.92
CA LEU A 46 -1.39 6.01 -2.02
C LEU A 46 -1.94 6.87 -3.15
N PRO A 47 -1.12 7.23 -4.15
CA PRO A 47 -1.57 8.08 -5.25
C PRO A 47 -2.52 7.34 -6.20
N SER A 48 -3.24 8.09 -7.01
CA SER A 48 -4.21 7.53 -7.95
C SER A 48 -3.53 6.71 -9.05
N HIS A 49 -2.32 7.08 -9.43
CA HIS A 49 -1.53 6.35 -10.42
C HIS A 49 -0.41 5.60 -9.73
N CYS A 50 -0.51 4.28 -9.71
CA CYS A 50 0.48 3.41 -9.08
C CYS A 50 1.30 2.69 -10.14
N HIS A 51 2.06 3.44 -10.93
CA HIS A 51 2.98 2.82 -11.88
C HIS A 51 4.11 2.09 -11.13
N LYS A 52 4.93 1.39 -11.88
CA LYS A 52 5.95 0.48 -11.33
C LYS A 52 6.78 1.11 -10.21
N PHE A 53 7.31 2.32 -10.43
CA PHE A 53 8.20 2.94 -9.43
C PHE A 53 7.45 3.31 -8.15
N ILE A 54 6.23 3.79 -8.28
CA ILE A 54 5.38 4.10 -7.13
C ILE A 54 5.06 2.82 -6.35
N SER A 55 4.72 1.75 -7.05
CA SER A 55 4.42 0.46 -6.40
C SER A 55 5.64 -0.10 -5.67
N ILE A 56 6.82 0.01 -6.27
CA ILE A 56 8.06 -0.40 -5.59
C ILE A 56 8.28 0.41 -4.32
N ALA A 57 8.06 1.72 -4.37
CA ALA A 57 8.21 2.58 -3.20
C ALA A 57 7.24 2.19 -2.09
N ILE A 58 5.98 1.90 -2.43
CA ILE A 58 4.98 1.45 -1.45
C ILE A 58 5.40 0.11 -0.84
N TYR A 59 5.83 -0.82 -1.66
CA TYR A 59 6.30 -2.14 -1.22
C TYR A 59 7.44 -1.99 -0.22
N ASN A 60 8.43 -1.18 -0.55
CA ASN A 60 9.58 -0.95 0.32
C ASN A 60 9.17 -0.27 1.63
N THR A 61 8.22 0.67 1.57
CA THR A 61 7.70 1.32 2.77
C THR A 61 7.06 0.30 3.71
N PHE A 62 6.29 -0.63 3.16
CA PHE A 62 5.67 -1.68 3.98
C PHE A 62 6.71 -2.60 4.61
N LEU A 63 7.79 -2.91 3.90
CA LEU A 63 8.89 -3.67 4.47
C LEU A 63 9.54 -2.92 5.64
N GLU A 64 9.72 -1.62 5.51
CA GLU A 64 10.23 -0.78 6.60
C GLU A 64 9.30 -0.76 7.81
N TRP A 65 8.01 -0.92 7.60
CA TRP A 65 7.02 -0.98 8.67
C TRP A 65 7.03 -2.33 9.41
N GLY A 66 7.88 -3.25 8.98
CA GLY A 66 7.98 -4.55 9.61
C GLY A 66 7.07 -5.61 9.02
N ILE A 67 6.38 -5.32 7.93
CA ILE A 67 5.56 -6.30 7.23
C ILE A 67 6.50 -7.21 6.43
N SER A 68 6.36 -8.53 6.60
CA SER A 68 7.24 -9.46 5.92
C SER A 68 6.96 -9.51 4.42
N GLU A 69 7.98 -9.83 3.64
CA GLU A 69 7.83 -10.02 2.21
C GLU A 69 6.80 -11.11 1.90
N GLU A 70 6.79 -12.17 2.69
CA GLU A 70 5.83 -13.26 2.55
C GLU A 70 4.40 -12.76 2.70
N ASP A 71 4.12 -11.96 3.72
CA ASP A 71 2.80 -11.42 3.97
C ASP A 71 2.39 -10.46 2.86
N LEU A 72 3.32 -9.63 2.39
CA LEU A 72 3.06 -8.72 1.27
C LEU A 72 2.71 -9.49 0.00
N ASP A 73 3.46 -10.52 -0.32
CA ASP A 73 3.22 -11.32 -1.52
C ASP A 73 1.87 -12.01 -1.45
N LYS A 74 1.47 -12.51 -0.29
CA LYS A 74 0.13 -13.09 -0.10
C LYS A 74 -0.96 -12.05 -0.27
N ALA A 75 -0.76 -10.86 0.22
CA ALA A 75 -1.76 -9.79 0.13
C ALA A 75 -1.94 -9.29 -1.31
N LEU A 76 -0.89 -9.37 -2.11
CA LEU A 76 -0.89 -8.89 -3.48
C LEU A 76 -1.36 -9.93 -4.52
N LYS A 77 -1.62 -11.13 -4.09
CA LYS A 77 -2.13 -12.19 -5.00
C LYS A 77 -3.59 -12.02 -5.34
#